data_8fdd363103660f633d483807f462b346
#
_entry.id   8fdd363103660f633d483807f462b346
#
_cell.length_a   1.000
_cell.length_b   1.000
_cell.length_c   1.000
_cell.angle_alpha   90.00
_cell.angle_beta   90.00
_cell.angle_gamma   90.00
#
_symmetry.space_group_name_H-M   'P 1'
#
loop_
_entity.id
_entity.type
_entity.pdbx_description
1 polymer ?
#
loop_
_entity_poly.entity_id
_entity_poly.type
_entity_poly.pdbx_seq_one_letter_code
_entity_poly.pdbx_strand_id
1 'polypeptide(L)'
;MPDSKTKYIFVTGGVTSSLGKGIISASLAKLLQARGHSVTIQKLDPYINVDPGTLNPYEHGECFVTEDGAETDLDLGHYERYLDTNTSQANNVTTGRIYQHVINQERAGAYLGKTVQVIPHITDEIKRRIRLLGHTGKYDFVITEIGGTVGDIESLPYIEAVRQLKWDPDFSCIVIHLTLVPYLAASGELKTKPTQHSVKQLLESGVQADVLVLRTEHSINEDIRRKVALFCNISTDAVIESKNASTIYEVPVMMQEEGLDQVVLRKFNMPLGKDPDITEWKKFLHRLKHPKRTVKIGLIGKYIELKDSYISIHESLIHAGAVSESALDIKWIHSELLNDENVAEKLGELDGILVAPGFGERGIEGKIAAVKYARENKVPFLGICLGMQCAVIEFARNVVGLKGAHTTEINDKTEHPVIFLMEDQKEVTDKGGTMRLGAYECAIEHGSKAYNAYKKELITERHRHRYEFNNKYLKDFAVAGMKATGINP
;
A
#
# COMPACT_ATOMS: atom_id res chain seq x y z
N MET A 1 3.00 2.01 33.27
CA MET A 1 2.05 0.91 33.52
C MET A 1 2.47 -0.21 32.60
N PRO A 2 2.48 -1.47 32.99
CA PRO A 2 2.97 -2.54 32.14
C PRO A 2 2.08 -2.70 30.92
N ASP A 3 2.70 -2.85 29.75
CA ASP A 3 2.10 -3.17 28.44
C ASP A 3 1.46 -4.57 28.41
N SER A 4 0.91 -5.02 29.50
CA SER A 4 0.59 -6.42 29.78
C SER A 4 -0.53 -7.01 28.90
N LYS A 5 -1.09 -6.26 27.95
CA LYS A 5 -2.23 -6.71 27.14
C LYS A 5 -1.90 -6.93 25.67
N THR A 6 -1.18 -6.03 25.02
CA THR A 6 -0.88 -6.10 23.58
C THR A 6 0.23 -7.13 23.28
N LYS A 7 0.03 -7.96 22.28
CA LYS A 7 1.00 -8.93 21.74
C LYS A 7 1.63 -8.40 20.46
N TYR A 8 2.94 -8.53 20.32
CA TYR A 8 3.68 -8.02 19.18
C TYR A 8 4.19 -9.17 18.30
N ILE A 9 4.02 -9.05 17.02
CA ILE A 9 4.45 -10.05 16.04
C ILE A 9 5.38 -9.35 15.06
N PHE A 10 6.67 -9.68 15.08
CA PHE A 10 7.63 -9.18 14.11
C PHE A 10 7.69 -10.09 12.91
N VAL A 11 7.53 -9.50 11.71
CA VAL A 11 7.63 -10.23 10.44
C VAL A 11 8.90 -9.79 9.73
N THR A 12 9.85 -10.71 9.60
CA THR A 12 11.14 -10.49 8.94
C THR A 12 11.24 -11.34 7.68
N GLY A 13 12.16 -11.04 6.78
CA GLY A 13 12.40 -11.85 5.59
C GLY A 13 13.88 -11.96 5.27
N GLY A 14 14.27 -13.05 4.64
CA GLY A 14 15.62 -13.29 4.21
C GLY A 14 15.68 -13.98 2.84
N VAL A 15 16.90 -14.22 2.34
CA VAL A 15 17.22 -14.79 1.03
C VAL A 15 17.06 -13.76 -0.12
N THR A 16 15.90 -13.14 -0.26
CA THR A 16 15.62 -12.15 -1.32
C THR A 16 14.50 -11.20 -0.90
N SER A 17 14.38 -10.08 -1.59
CA SER A 17 13.23 -9.19 -1.50
C SER A 17 11.97 -9.82 -2.13
N SER A 18 10.83 -9.17 -1.98
CA SER A 18 9.55 -9.56 -2.63
C SER A 18 9.05 -10.97 -2.29
N LEU A 19 9.40 -11.51 -1.10
CA LEU A 19 8.84 -12.79 -0.62
C LEU A 19 7.38 -12.70 -0.19
N GLY A 20 6.81 -11.50 -0.10
CA GLY A 20 5.42 -11.27 0.30
C GLY A 20 5.22 -11.08 1.80
N LYS A 21 6.20 -10.49 2.53
CA LYS A 21 6.05 -10.15 3.95
C LYS A 21 4.76 -9.39 4.24
N GLY A 22 4.45 -8.34 3.45
CA GLY A 22 3.25 -7.53 3.60
C GLY A 22 1.97 -8.34 3.49
N ILE A 23 1.89 -9.21 2.48
CA ILE A 23 0.72 -10.06 2.25
C ILE A 23 0.56 -11.12 3.35
N ILE A 24 1.65 -11.71 3.84
CA ILE A 24 1.59 -12.65 4.98
C ILE A 24 1.18 -11.92 6.26
N SER A 25 1.72 -10.72 6.52
CA SER A 25 1.33 -9.87 7.66
C SER A 25 -0.16 -9.52 7.60
N ALA A 26 -0.65 -9.08 6.44
CA ALA A 26 -2.05 -8.75 6.22
C ALA A 26 -2.97 -9.99 6.35
N SER A 27 -2.53 -11.14 5.82
CA SER A 27 -3.28 -12.41 5.93
C SER A 27 -3.41 -12.88 7.36
N LEU A 28 -2.32 -12.87 8.13
CA LEU A 28 -2.33 -13.20 9.55
C LEU A 28 -3.22 -12.23 10.33
N ALA A 29 -3.09 -10.93 10.08
CA ALA A 29 -3.93 -9.92 10.71
C ALA A 29 -5.41 -10.17 10.43
N LYS A 30 -5.76 -10.50 9.19
CA LYS A 30 -7.14 -10.85 8.80
C LYS A 30 -7.66 -12.07 9.55
N LEU A 31 -6.87 -13.12 9.69
CA LEU A 31 -7.25 -14.33 10.43
C LEU A 31 -7.44 -14.05 11.92
N LEU A 32 -6.54 -13.26 12.53
CA LEU A 32 -6.69 -12.86 13.94
C LEU A 32 -7.92 -11.97 14.15
N GLN A 33 -8.17 -11.02 13.23
CA GLN A 33 -9.38 -10.18 13.23
C GLN A 33 -10.64 -11.04 13.11
N ALA A 34 -10.64 -12.03 12.22
CA ALA A 34 -11.76 -12.95 12.03
C ALA A 34 -12.01 -13.87 13.23
N ARG A 35 -11.04 -14.03 14.13
CA ARG A 35 -11.21 -14.67 15.44
C ARG A 35 -11.78 -13.72 16.51
N GLY A 36 -11.93 -12.44 16.19
CA GLY A 36 -12.49 -11.43 17.10
C GLY A 36 -11.44 -10.62 17.86
N HIS A 37 -10.15 -10.70 17.48
CA HIS A 37 -9.11 -9.87 18.07
C HIS A 37 -9.01 -8.51 17.36
N SER A 38 -8.66 -7.47 18.12
CA SER A 38 -8.31 -6.17 17.57
C SER A 38 -6.85 -6.17 17.10
N VAL A 39 -6.63 -5.89 15.81
CA VAL A 39 -5.32 -6.02 15.17
C VAL A 39 -4.97 -4.78 14.38
N THR A 40 -3.70 -4.38 14.41
CA THR A 40 -3.15 -3.39 13.48
C THR A 40 -1.80 -3.86 12.96
N ILE A 41 -1.36 -3.27 11.84
CA ILE A 41 -0.07 -3.60 11.21
C ILE A 41 0.77 -2.33 11.15
N GLN A 42 2.06 -2.46 11.42
CA GLN A 42 3.06 -1.41 11.30
C GLN A 42 4.14 -1.83 10.30
N LYS A 43 4.58 -0.90 9.47
CA LYS A 43 5.69 -1.07 8.52
C LYS A 43 6.90 -0.29 9.01
N LEU A 44 8.05 -0.93 9.07
CA LEU A 44 9.35 -0.29 9.29
C LEU A 44 10.17 -0.37 8.00
N ASP A 45 10.43 0.77 7.37
CA ASP A 45 11.15 0.86 6.11
C ASP A 45 12.61 1.26 6.32
N PRO A 46 13.58 0.48 5.81
CA PRO A 46 15.00 0.71 6.10
C PRO A 46 15.63 1.82 5.27
N TYR A 47 14.93 2.43 4.30
CA TYR A 47 15.49 3.52 3.51
C TYR A 47 15.59 4.84 4.30
N ILE A 48 16.55 5.71 3.86
CA ILE A 48 16.87 6.98 4.54
C ILE A 48 15.93 8.13 4.18
N ASN A 49 15.06 7.96 3.21
CA ASN A 49 14.03 8.95 2.91
C ASN A 49 13.12 9.14 4.14
N VAL A 50 12.75 10.39 4.43
CA VAL A 50 11.86 10.71 5.57
C VAL A 50 10.46 10.13 5.33
N ASP A 51 10.02 10.19 4.08
CA ASP A 51 8.80 9.58 3.58
C ASP A 51 8.94 9.27 2.07
N PRO A 52 8.04 8.49 1.46
CA PRO A 52 8.10 8.17 0.04
C PRO A 52 7.51 9.25 -0.87
N GLY A 53 7.07 10.39 -0.35
CA GLY A 53 6.35 11.42 -1.12
C GLY A 53 7.13 12.02 -2.28
N THR A 54 8.46 12.03 -2.20
CA THR A 54 9.35 12.51 -3.27
C THR A 54 9.99 11.39 -4.10
N LEU A 55 9.70 10.13 -3.79
CA LEU A 55 10.28 8.99 -4.49
C LEU A 55 9.67 8.81 -5.88
N ASN A 56 10.48 8.28 -6.80
CA ASN A 56 10.02 7.95 -8.13
C ASN A 56 9.13 6.69 -8.07
N PRO A 57 7.87 6.75 -8.59
CA PRO A 57 7.00 5.59 -8.62
C PRO A 57 7.56 4.37 -9.36
N TYR A 58 8.50 4.54 -10.28
CA TYR A 58 9.18 3.42 -10.93
C TYR A 58 10.12 2.62 -10.01
N GLU A 59 10.57 3.21 -8.91
CA GLU A 59 11.48 2.54 -7.97
C GLU A 59 10.76 1.97 -6.75
N HIS A 60 9.71 2.65 -6.28
CA HIS A 60 9.04 2.34 -5.02
C HIS A 60 7.55 2.02 -5.14
N GLY A 61 6.97 2.09 -6.35
CA GLY A 61 5.53 1.98 -6.53
C GLY A 61 4.79 3.25 -6.13
N GLU A 62 3.50 3.14 -5.84
CA GLU A 62 2.70 4.29 -5.45
C GLU A 62 3.04 4.77 -4.03
N CYS A 63 2.93 6.07 -3.82
CA CYS A 63 2.91 6.65 -2.49
C CYS A 63 1.47 6.57 -1.94
N PHE A 64 1.25 5.76 -0.90
CA PHE A 64 -0.04 5.62 -0.25
C PHE A 64 -0.23 6.71 0.81
N VAL A 65 -1.41 7.34 0.86
CA VAL A 65 -1.72 8.39 1.82
C VAL A 65 -2.71 7.89 2.86
N THR A 66 -2.36 8.07 4.14
CA THR A 66 -3.23 7.71 5.27
C THR A 66 -4.31 8.75 5.54
N GLU A 67 -5.30 8.42 6.38
CA GLU A 67 -6.35 9.36 6.81
C GLU A 67 -5.79 10.67 7.40
N ASP A 68 -4.75 10.57 8.22
CA ASP A 68 -4.08 11.70 8.88
C ASP A 68 -3.02 12.41 8.02
N GLY A 69 -2.97 12.10 6.72
CA GLY A 69 -2.15 12.79 5.73
C GLY A 69 -0.69 12.37 5.65
N ALA A 70 -0.31 11.22 6.22
CA ALA A 70 1.04 10.71 6.03
C ALA A 70 1.21 10.10 4.63
N GLU A 71 2.30 10.48 3.95
CA GLU A 71 2.80 9.80 2.77
C GLU A 71 3.56 8.54 3.20
N THR A 72 3.16 7.37 2.71
CA THR A 72 3.63 6.07 3.22
C THR A 72 3.89 5.07 2.09
N ASP A 73 4.52 3.96 2.45
CA ASP A 73 4.74 2.83 1.56
C ASP A 73 3.41 2.20 1.10
N LEU A 74 3.41 1.62 -0.09
CA LEU A 74 2.23 0.99 -0.72
C LEU A 74 1.67 -0.20 0.07
N ASP A 75 2.47 -0.85 0.90
CA ASP A 75 2.05 -1.98 1.73
C ASP A 75 0.92 -1.60 2.71
N LEU A 76 0.87 -0.31 3.15
CA LEU A 76 -0.23 0.15 3.99
C LEU A 76 -1.58 0.04 3.29
N GLY A 77 -1.61 0.22 1.96
CA GLY A 77 -2.80 -0.03 1.16
C GLY A 77 -3.25 -1.49 1.22
N HIS A 78 -2.32 -2.46 1.20
CA HIS A 78 -2.66 -3.86 1.42
C HIS A 78 -3.21 -4.11 2.82
N TYR A 79 -2.62 -3.51 3.85
CA TYR A 79 -3.10 -3.67 5.23
C TYR A 79 -4.54 -3.18 5.39
N GLU A 80 -4.85 -1.99 4.87
CA GLU A 80 -6.19 -1.44 4.92
C GLU A 80 -7.20 -2.28 4.13
N ARG A 81 -6.86 -2.74 2.92
CA ARG A 81 -7.73 -3.59 2.10
C ARG A 81 -8.06 -4.92 2.77
N TYR A 82 -7.13 -5.51 3.53
CA TYR A 82 -7.34 -6.77 4.22
C TYR A 82 -8.15 -6.62 5.51
N LEU A 83 -7.89 -5.57 6.27
CA LEU A 83 -8.49 -5.35 7.59
C LEU A 83 -9.77 -4.52 7.55
N ASP A 84 -10.03 -3.82 6.44
CA ASP A 84 -11.12 -2.83 6.33
C ASP A 84 -11.05 -1.78 7.47
N THR A 85 -9.85 -1.30 7.73
CA THR A 85 -9.56 -0.30 8.77
C THR A 85 -8.53 0.70 8.27
N ASN A 86 -8.67 1.96 8.69
CA ASN A 86 -7.74 3.01 8.31
C ASN A 86 -6.45 2.92 9.11
N THR A 87 -5.33 3.18 8.45
CA THR A 87 -4.01 3.35 9.07
C THR A 87 -3.71 4.84 9.30
N SER A 88 -2.67 5.10 10.07
CA SER A 88 -2.20 6.43 10.44
C SER A 88 -0.68 6.54 10.26
N GLN A 89 -0.15 7.74 10.47
CA GLN A 89 1.30 7.98 10.48
C GLN A 89 2.08 7.03 11.40
N ALA A 90 1.47 6.55 12.50
CA ALA A 90 2.10 5.62 13.42
C ALA A 90 2.30 4.22 12.84
N ASN A 91 1.59 3.90 11.76
CA ASN A 91 1.68 2.60 11.09
C ASN A 91 2.83 2.49 10.09
N ASN A 92 3.48 3.61 9.72
CA ASN A 92 4.66 3.59 8.85
C ASN A 92 5.80 4.41 9.45
N VAL A 93 6.97 3.80 9.58
CA VAL A 93 8.17 4.44 10.14
C VAL A 93 9.36 4.14 9.24
N THR A 94 10.01 5.19 8.72
CA THR A 94 11.23 5.08 7.91
C THR A 94 12.47 5.30 8.75
N THR A 95 13.61 4.77 8.31
CA THR A 95 14.93 5.06 8.90
C THR A 95 15.19 6.57 8.90
N GLY A 96 14.89 7.27 7.80
CA GLY A 96 15.08 8.71 7.72
C GLY A 96 14.34 9.47 8.81
N ARG A 97 13.08 9.13 9.07
CA ARG A 97 12.26 9.74 10.14
C ARG A 97 12.82 9.45 11.53
N ILE A 98 13.37 8.26 11.76
CA ILE A 98 14.03 7.90 13.05
C ILE A 98 15.29 8.72 13.25
N TYR A 99 16.18 8.73 12.25
CA TYR A 99 17.45 9.47 12.34
C TYR A 99 17.21 10.99 12.46
N GLN A 100 16.30 11.55 11.67
CA GLN A 100 15.94 12.96 11.77
C GLN A 100 15.45 13.31 13.18
N HIS A 101 14.62 12.47 13.80
CA HIS A 101 14.15 12.68 15.16
C HIS A 101 15.33 12.72 16.15
N VAL A 102 16.22 11.73 16.11
CA VAL A 102 17.36 11.64 17.02
C VAL A 102 18.34 12.81 16.81
N ILE A 103 18.62 13.19 15.56
CA ILE A 103 19.46 14.35 15.23
C ILE A 103 18.85 15.64 15.75
N ASN A 104 17.53 15.83 15.55
CA ASN A 104 16.83 17.01 16.06
C ASN A 104 16.86 17.08 17.60
N GLN A 105 16.72 15.96 18.30
CA GLN A 105 16.87 15.89 19.76
C GLN A 105 18.30 16.22 20.22
N GLU A 106 19.30 15.74 19.48
CA GLU A 106 20.72 16.08 19.74
C GLU A 106 20.94 17.59 19.61
N ARG A 107 20.49 18.19 18.50
CA ARG A 107 20.60 19.63 18.25
C ARG A 107 19.83 20.47 19.27
N ALA A 108 18.74 19.95 19.81
CA ALA A 108 18.00 20.59 20.89
C ALA A 108 18.62 20.39 22.29
N GLY A 109 19.74 19.67 22.40
CA GLY A 109 20.46 19.44 23.69
C GLY A 109 19.81 18.37 24.57
N ALA A 110 18.86 17.59 24.08
CA ALA A 110 18.13 16.61 24.88
C ALA A 110 19.03 15.52 25.50
N TYR A 111 20.20 15.25 24.92
CA TYR A 111 21.14 14.25 25.42
C TYR A 111 22.20 14.79 26.38
N LEU A 112 22.12 16.06 26.79
CA LEU A 112 22.96 16.67 27.81
C LEU A 112 24.46 16.46 27.58
N GLY A 113 24.93 16.58 26.33
CA GLY A 113 26.34 16.44 25.96
C GLY A 113 26.88 15.00 25.87
N LYS A 114 26.00 13.99 26.00
CA LYS A 114 26.39 12.58 25.77
C LYS A 114 26.68 12.32 24.30
N THR A 115 27.59 11.38 24.02
CA THR A 115 27.80 10.86 22.67
C THR A 115 26.57 10.11 22.21
N VAL A 116 25.96 10.55 21.07
CA VAL A 116 24.80 9.90 20.47
C VAL A 116 25.27 8.81 19.51
N GLN A 117 24.75 7.60 19.66
CA GLN A 117 25.16 6.39 18.92
C GLN A 117 23.94 5.64 18.42
N VAL A 118 24.14 4.71 17.47
CA VAL A 118 23.07 3.84 16.99
C VAL A 118 22.45 3.06 18.16
N ILE A 119 23.29 2.47 19.00
CA ILE A 119 22.90 1.85 20.27
C ILE A 119 23.38 2.77 21.39
N PRO A 120 22.51 3.28 22.28
CA PRO A 120 21.08 2.96 22.39
C PRO A 120 20.13 3.93 21.63
N HIS A 121 20.58 5.09 21.17
CA HIS A 121 19.68 6.22 20.84
C HIS A 121 18.75 5.94 19.64
N ILE A 122 19.29 5.39 18.53
CA ILE A 122 18.48 4.98 17.37
C ILE A 122 17.59 3.78 17.72
N THR A 123 18.16 2.77 18.40
CA THR A 123 17.38 1.59 18.80
C THR A 123 16.28 1.92 19.81
N ASP A 124 16.49 2.88 20.72
CA ASP A 124 15.46 3.33 21.66
C ASP A 124 14.32 4.06 20.94
N GLU A 125 14.64 4.89 19.94
CA GLU A 125 13.60 5.53 19.13
C GLU A 125 12.81 4.51 18.29
N ILE A 126 13.49 3.50 17.71
CA ILE A 126 12.79 2.38 17.02
C ILE A 126 11.84 1.68 17.99
N LYS A 127 12.31 1.29 19.17
CA LYS A 127 11.48 0.63 20.19
C LYS A 127 10.32 1.50 20.63
N ARG A 128 10.54 2.81 20.79
CA ARG A 128 9.49 3.77 21.11
C ARG A 128 8.41 3.80 20.03
N ARG A 129 8.80 3.83 18.74
CA ARG A 129 7.87 3.81 17.60
C ARG A 129 7.08 2.51 17.52
N ILE A 130 7.72 1.36 17.76
CA ILE A 130 7.05 0.06 17.80
C ILE A 130 5.96 0.04 18.87
N ARG A 131 6.23 0.58 20.06
CA ARG A 131 5.30 0.58 21.19
C ARG A 131 4.14 1.57 21.05
N LEU A 132 4.23 2.58 20.19
CA LEU A 132 3.21 3.64 20.09
C LEU A 132 1.80 3.08 19.85
N LEU A 133 1.64 2.12 18.95
CA LEU A 133 0.34 1.54 18.63
C LEU A 133 -0.22 0.71 19.81
N GLY A 134 0.64 -0.08 20.46
CA GLY A 134 0.24 -0.87 21.64
C GLY A 134 -0.12 -0.03 22.85
N HIS A 135 0.58 1.08 23.08
CA HIS A 135 0.30 2.00 24.17
C HIS A 135 -1.10 2.64 24.08
N THR A 136 -1.73 2.63 22.92
CA THR A 136 -3.11 3.11 22.78
C THR A 136 -4.12 2.25 23.54
N GLY A 137 -3.77 0.99 23.86
CA GLY A 137 -4.65 0.00 24.47
C GLY A 137 -5.80 -0.48 23.56
N LYS A 138 -5.79 -0.09 22.28
CA LYS A 138 -6.85 -0.40 21.32
C LYS A 138 -6.67 -1.77 20.67
N TYR A 139 -5.45 -2.32 20.68
CA TYR A 139 -5.10 -3.51 19.91
C TYR A 139 -4.65 -4.66 20.79
N ASP A 140 -5.19 -5.85 20.53
CA ASP A 140 -4.71 -7.10 21.11
C ASP A 140 -3.40 -7.54 20.47
N PHE A 141 -3.27 -7.27 19.15
CA PHE A 141 -2.07 -7.59 18.36
C PHE A 141 -1.58 -6.39 17.56
N VAL A 142 -0.28 -6.17 17.60
CA VAL A 142 0.45 -5.28 16.68
C VAL A 142 1.41 -6.14 15.87
N ILE A 143 1.19 -6.22 14.55
CA ILE A 143 2.08 -6.93 13.63
C ILE A 143 3.03 -5.89 13.04
N THR A 144 4.33 -6.05 13.25
CA THR A 144 5.34 -5.13 12.73
C THR A 144 6.15 -5.81 11.64
N GLU A 145 5.93 -5.39 10.40
CA GLU A 145 6.73 -5.82 9.26
C GLU A 145 8.05 -5.07 9.21
N ILE A 146 9.16 -5.80 9.22
CA ILE A 146 10.51 -5.25 9.02
C ILE A 146 10.82 -5.27 7.52
N GLY A 147 10.97 -4.09 6.92
CA GLY A 147 11.40 -3.93 5.54
C GLY A 147 12.82 -4.40 5.31
N GLY A 148 13.19 -4.60 4.04
CA GLY A 148 14.50 -5.12 3.64
C GLY A 148 14.67 -6.62 3.89
N THR A 149 15.90 -7.08 3.76
CA THR A 149 16.31 -8.47 3.92
C THR A 149 17.21 -8.60 5.14
N VAL A 150 17.03 -9.64 5.95
CA VAL A 150 17.90 -9.92 7.09
C VAL A 150 19.34 -10.13 6.58
N GLY A 151 20.27 -9.34 7.11
CA GLY A 151 21.67 -9.30 6.69
C GLY A 151 22.04 -8.05 5.91
N ASP A 152 21.07 -7.31 5.38
CA ASP A 152 21.33 -6.00 4.77
C ASP A 152 21.68 -4.97 5.86
N ILE A 153 22.63 -4.09 5.57
CA ILE A 153 23.15 -3.09 6.52
C ILE A 153 22.00 -2.20 7.03
N GLU A 154 21.10 -1.84 6.15
CA GLU A 154 19.99 -0.93 6.43
C GLU A 154 19.00 -1.51 7.45
N SER A 155 18.85 -2.83 7.51
CA SER A 155 17.91 -3.49 8.43
C SER A 155 18.50 -3.78 9.81
N LEU A 156 19.82 -3.70 9.99
CA LEU A 156 20.50 -4.07 11.23
C LEU A 156 19.99 -3.31 12.48
N PRO A 157 19.75 -1.98 12.46
CA PRO A 157 19.23 -1.29 13.64
C PRO A 157 17.84 -1.77 14.06
N TYR A 158 17.00 -2.17 13.10
CA TYR A 158 15.69 -2.74 13.38
C TYR A 158 15.78 -4.12 14.00
N ILE A 159 16.62 -5.00 13.45
CA ILE A 159 16.86 -6.35 14.02
C ILE A 159 17.44 -6.26 15.42
N GLU A 160 18.36 -5.31 15.66
CA GLU A 160 18.91 -5.04 16.99
C GLU A 160 17.83 -4.56 17.97
N ALA A 161 16.92 -3.68 17.54
CA ALA A 161 15.80 -3.24 18.35
C ALA A 161 14.85 -4.41 18.68
N VAL A 162 14.56 -5.29 17.72
CA VAL A 162 13.76 -6.52 17.93
C VAL A 162 14.47 -7.44 18.92
N ARG A 163 15.81 -7.64 18.81
CA ARG A 163 16.59 -8.42 19.76
C ARG A 163 16.43 -7.88 21.18
N GLN A 164 16.55 -6.57 21.36
CA GLN A 164 16.39 -5.92 22.66
C GLN A 164 14.97 -6.10 23.21
N LEU A 165 13.94 -5.92 22.38
CA LEU A 165 12.55 -6.11 22.78
C LEU A 165 12.23 -7.57 23.14
N LYS A 166 12.82 -8.54 22.44
CA LYS A 166 12.64 -9.96 22.74
C LYS A 166 13.22 -10.38 24.10
N TRP A 167 14.23 -9.64 24.60
CA TRP A 167 14.82 -9.84 25.92
C TRP A 167 14.17 -9.00 27.04
N ASP A 168 13.24 -8.11 26.70
CA ASP A 168 12.49 -7.33 27.68
C ASP A 168 11.36 -8.21 28.28
N PRO A 169 11.42 -8.56 29.60
CA PRO A 169 10.45 -9.47 30.20
C PRO A 169 9.01 -8.91 30.21
N ASP A 170 8.86 -7.59 30.11
CA ASP A 170 7.57 -6.93 30.08
C ASP A 170 7.00 -6.78 28.65
N PHE A 171 7.74 -7.22 27.62
CA PHE A 171 7.37 -7.10 26.21
C PHE A 171 7.09 -8.47 25.58
N SER A 172 5.80 -8.79 25.40
CA SER A 172 5.38 -10.07 24.84
C SER A 172 5.43 -10.05 23.32
N CYS A 173 6.40 -10.75 22.71
CA CYS A 173 6.56 -10.81 21.26
C CYS A 173 6.99 -12.17 20.73
N ILE A 174 6.69 -12.40 19.43
CA ILE A 174 7.21 -13.51 18.62
C ILE A 174 7.77 -12.96 17.31
N VAL A 175 8.61 -13.76 16.65
CA VAL A 175 9.22 -13.45 15.35
C VAL A 175 8.81 -14.51 14.33
N ILE A 176 8.17 -14.06 13.26
CA ILE A 176 7.88 -14.83 12.05
C ILE A 176 8.93 -14.48 11.02
N HIS A 177 9.61 -15.47 10.47
CA HIS A 177 10.63 -15.27 9.46
C HIS A 177 10.25 -15.93 8.14
N LEU A 178 10.14 -15.12 7.08
CA LEU A 178 9.87 -15.58 5.73
C LEU A 178 11.17 -15.93 5.02
N THR A 179 11.20 -17.08 4.36
CA THR A 179 12.34 -17.54 3.57
C THR A 179 11.87 -18.18 2.26
N LEU A 180 12.83 -18.51 1.40
CA LEU A 180 12.59 -19.14 0.11
C LEU A 180 13.08 -20.59 0.11
N VAL A 181 12.25 -21.49 -0.37
CA VAL A 181 12.60 -22.88 -0.71
C VAL A 181 12.50 -23.00 -2.25
N PRO A 182 13.59 -22.71 -2.99
CA PRO A 182 13.55 -22.75 -4.45
C PRO A 182 13.47 -24.17 -4.97
N TYR A 183 12.75 -24.34 -6.08
CA TYR A 183 12.76 -25.56 -6.88
C TYR A 183 13.82 -25.47 -7.97
N LEU A 184 14.72 -26.45 -8.01
CA LEU A 184 15.72 -26.53 -9.07
C LEU A 184 15.23 -27.51 -10.14
N ALA A 185 14.73 -26.97 -11.26
CA ALA A 185 14.17 -27.76 -12.35
C ALA A 185 15.17 -28.80 -12.91
N ALA A 186 16.48 -28.46 -12.94
CA ALA A 186 17.51 -29.37 -13.44
C ALA A 186 17.70 -30.64 -12.58
N SER A 187 17.46 -30.57 -11.27
CA SER A 187 17.54 -31.71 -10.36
C SER A 187 16.19 -32.25 -9.91
N GLY A 188 15.10 -31.58 -10.27
CA GLY A 188 13.73 -31.97 -9.88
C GLY A 188 13.44 -31.87 -8.39
N GLU A 189 14.14 -31.02 -7.64
CA GLU A 189 14.03 -30.99 -6.17
C GLU A 189 13.95 -29.60 -5.56
N LEU A 190 13.29 -29.53 -4.41
CA LEU A 190 13.26 -28.38 -3.52
C LEU A 190 14.57 -28.30 -2.69
N LYS A 191 15.16 -27.10 -2.58
CA LYS A 191 16.40 -26.86 -1.87
C LYS A 191 16.19 -26.03 -0.60
N THR A 192 16.47 -26.63 0.56
CA THR A 192 16.29 -26.01 1.88
C THR A 192 17.51 -25.19 2.35
N LYS A 193 18.63 -25.23 1.65
CA LYS A 193 19.85 -24.51 2.05
C LYS A 193 19.67 -23.00 2.15
N PRO A 194 19.00 -22.30 1.23
CA PRO A 194 18.76 -20.86 1.35
C PRO A 194 18.01 -20.50 2.63
N THR A 195 16.96 -21.28 2.98
CA THR A 195 16.22 -21.13 4.24
C THR A 195 17.13 -21.30 5.46
N GLN A 196 17.97 -22.36 5.49
CA GLN A 196 18.88 -22.61 6.61
C GLN A 196 19.89 -21.48 6.80
N HIS A 197 20.43 -20.92 5.71
CA HIS A 197 21.37 -19.79 5.77
C HIS A 197 20.67 -18.52 6.26
N SER A 198 19.46 -18.23 5.78
CA SER A 198 18.69 -17.07 6.19
C SER A 198 18.35 -17.09 7.68
N VAL A 199 17.89 -18.23 8.19
CA VAL A 199 17.59 -18.39 9.62
C VAL A 199 18.86 -18.29 10.46
N LYS A 200 19.99 -18.84 9.97
CA LYS A 200 21.28 -18.71 10.65
C LYS A 200 21.74 -17.25 10.75
N GLN A 201 21.58 -16.46 9.69
CA GLN A 201 21.91 -15.04 9.67
C GLN A 201 21.06 -14.23 10.65
N LEU A 202 19.75 -14.53 10.75
CA LEU A 202 18.88 -13.94 11.77
C LEU A 202 19.36 -14.29 13.18
N LEU A 203 19.73 -15.57 13.40
CA LEU A 203 20.26 -16.05 14.67
C LEU A 203 21.60 -15.40 15.04
N GLU A 204 22.50 -15.19 14.07
CA GLU A 204 23.77 -14.48 14.26
C GLU A 204 23.54 -13.02 14.71
N SER A 205 22.41 -12.41 14.32
CA SER A 205 21.97 -11.11 14.82
C SER A 205 21.29 -11.18 16.21
N GLY A 206 21.30 -12.36 16.86
CA GLY A 206 20.75 -12.59 18.20
C GLY A 206 19.23 -12.75 18.27
N VAL A 207 18.57 -13.02 17.14
CA VAL A 207 17.11 -13.21 17.07
C VAL A 207 16.78 -14.63 16.59
N GLN A 208 16.11 -15.42 17.44
CA GLN A 208 15.54 -16.71 17.07
C GLN A 208 14.13 -16.50 16.51
N ALA A 209 13.84 -17.05 15.32
CA ALA A 209 12.50 -17.10 14.78
C ALA A 209 11.63 -18.07 15.60
N ASP A 210 10.37 -17.74 15.81
CA ASP A 210 9.38 -18.57 16.50
C ASP A 210 8.51 -19.34 15.50
N VAL A 211 8.34 -18.78 14.29
CA VAL A 211 7.59 -19.37 13.17
C VAL A 211 8.36 -19.13 11.88
N LEU A 212 8.40 -20.12 11.00
CA LEU A 212 8.93 -19.98 9.63
C LEU A 212 7.81 -20.04 8.61
N VAL A 213 7.80 -19.09 7.67
CA VAL A 213 6.94 -19.17 6.48
C VAL A 213 7.84 -19.43 5.27
N LEU A 214 7.63 -20.57 4.63
CA LEU A 214 8.44 -21.04 3.52
C LEU A 214 7.76 -20.69 2.18
N ARG A 215 8.27 -19.66 1.51
CA ARG A 215 7.82 -19.36 0.15
C ARG A 215 8.34 -20.42 -0.80
N THR A 216 7.45 -21.00 -1.61
CA THR A 216 7.79 -22.09 -2.53
C THR A 216 6.85 -22.11 -3.74
N GLU A 217 7.29 -22.69 -4.86
CA GLU A 217 6.47 -22.94 -6.04
C GLU A 217 5.73 -24.29 -5.94
N HIS A 218 6.35 -25.26 -5.28
CA HIS A 218 5.83 -26.62 -5.14
C HIS A 218 5.56 -26.96 -3.67
N SER A 219 4.60 -27.85 -3.41
CA SER A 219 4.29 -28.31 -2.06
C SER A 219 5.51 -28.97 -1.41
N ILE A 220 5.75 -28.61 -0.15
CA ILE A 220 6.75 -29.26 0.69
C ILE A 220 6.14 -30.52 1.31
N ASN A 221 6.90 -31.61 1.28
CA ASN A 221 6.49 -32.82 1.97
C ASN A 221 6.91 -32.79 3.46
N GLU A 222 6.42 -33.75 4.22
CA GLU A 222 6.70 -33.83 5.65
C GLU A 222 8.19 -33.97 5.99
N ASP A 223 8.97 -34.64 5.13
CA ASP A 223 10.42 -34.80 5.33
C ASP A 223 11.16 -33.48 5.20
N ILE A 224 10.78 -32.64 4.22
CA ILE A 224 11.31 -31.29 4.06
C ILE A 224 10.92 -30.43 5.27
N ARG A 225 9.68 -30.52 5.73
CA ARG A 225 9.17 -29.78 6.89
C ARG A 225 9.95 -30.14 8.15
N ARG A 226 10.15 -31.43 8.45
CA ARG A 226 10.96 -31.94 9.56
C ARG A 226 12.43 -31.53 9.45
N LYS A 227 13.00 -31.63 8.25
CA LYS A 227 14.39 -31.21 8.00
C LYS A 227 14.59 -29.72 8.28
N VAL A 228 13.73 -28.86 7.80
CA VAL A 228 13.79 -27.41 8.06
C VAL A 228 13.62 -27.14 9.56
N ALA A 229 12.63 -27.75 10.20
CA ALA A 229 12.37 -27.62 11.62
C ALA A 229 13.62 -27.95 12.46
N LEU A 230 14.27 -29.07 12.17
CA LEU A 230 15.49 -29.51 12.85
C LEU A 230 16.64 -28.52 12.68
N PHE A 231 16.93 -28.10 11.44
CA PHE A 231 18.07 -27.20 11.16
C PHE A 231 17.85 -25.77 11.64
N CYS A 232 16.61 -25.36 11.84
CA CYS A 232 16.24 -24.01 12.24
C CYS A 232 15.84 -23.87 13.71
N ASN A 233 15.94 -24.95 14.50
CA ASN A 233 15.50 -25.00 15.92
C ASN A 233 14.05 -24.56 16.12
N ILE A 234 13.17 -25.06 15.31
CA ILE A 234 11.74 -24.73 15.33
C ILE A 234 10.93 -26.02 15.43
N SER A 235 9.74 -25.97 16.04
CA SER A 235 8.81 -27.09 16.02
C SER A 235 8.22 -27.30 14.62
N THR A 236 7.98 -28.53 14.23
CA THR A 236 7.50 -28.87 12.88
C THR A 236 6.17 -28.17 12.55
N ASP A 237 5.28 -28.02 13.53
CA ASP A 237 4.00 -27.30 13.40
C ASP A 237 4.15 -25.79 13.20
N ALA A 238 5.32 -25.23 13.50
CA ALA A 238 5.64 -23.81 13.26
C ALA A 238 6.35 -23.56 11.91
N VAL A 239 6.43 -24.57 11.04
CA VAL A 239 6.91 -24.46 9.66
C VAL A 239 5.71 -24.41 8.73
N ILE A 240 5.40 -23.23 8.22
CA ILE A 240 4.21 -22.91 7.41
C ILE A 240 4.59 -22.85 5.93
N GLU A 241 3.83 -23.52 5.08
CA GLU A 241 4.00 -23.46 3.63
C GLU A 241 3.27 -22.22 3.06
N SER A 242 3.91 -21.50 2.14
CA SER A 242 3.30 -20.42 1.38
C SER A 242 3.60 -20.58 -0.10
N LYS A 243 2.71 -21.27 -0.80
CA LYS A 243 2.81 -21.45 -2.26
C LYS A 243 2.45 -20.20 -3.06
N ASN A 244 2.79 -20.24 -4.35
CA ASN A 244 2.29 -19.25 -5.30
C ASN A 244 0.77 -19.28 -5.36
N ALA A 245 0.14 -18.14 -5.18
CA ALA A 245 -1.31 -17.97 -5.27
C ALA A 245 -1.70 -17.33 -6.60
N SER A 246 -2.89 -17.62 -7.10
CA SER A 246 -3.42 -17.01 -8.33
C SER A 246 -3.79 -15.53 -8.14
N THR A 247 -4.07 -15.14 -6.90
CA THR A 247 -4.32 -13.78 -6.46
C THR A 247 -3.89 -13.62 -5.00
N ILE A 248 -3.48 -12.42 -4.60
CA ILE A 248 -3.11 -12.12 -3.21
C ILE A 248 -4.25 -12.41 -2.23
N TYR A 249 -5.50 -12.31 -2.66
CA TYR A 249 -6.70 -12.57 -1.86
C TYR A 249 -6.93 -14.06 -1.53
N GLU A 250 -6.18 -14.96 -2.15
CA GLU A 250 -6.20 -16.39 -1.81
C GLU A 250 -5.33 -16.71 -0.59
N VAL A 251 -4.30 -15.87 -0.32
CA VAL A 251 -3.30 -16.12 0.72
C VAL A 251 -3.91 -16.27 2.13
N PRO A 252 -4.90 -15.47 2.58
CA PRO A 252 -5.54 -15.69 3.88
C PRO A 252 -6.16 -17.09 4.04
N VAL A 253 -6.76 -17.62 2.97
CA VAL A 253 -7.35 -18.97 2.97
C VAL A 253 -6.26 -20.03 3.11
N MET A 254 -5.18 -19.89 2.33
CA MET A 254 -4.01 -20.78 2.41
C MET A 254 -3.35 -20.76 3.80
N MET A 255 -3.21 -19.58 4.40
CA MET A 255 -2.64 -19.44 5.75
C MET A 255 -3.57 -20.00 6.84
N GLN A 256 -4.89 -19.94 6.64
CA GLN A 256 -5.86 -20.62 7.51
C GLN A 256 -5.70 -22.15 7.43
N GLU A 257 -5.56 -22.69 6.22
CA GLU A 257 -5.37 -24.13 5.99
C GLU A 257 -4.05 -24.64 6.59
N GLU A 258 -2.98 -23.85 6.52
CA GLU A 258 -1.69 -24.13 7.16
C GLU A 258 -1.70 -23.88 8.69
N GLY A 259 -2.75 -23.28 9.24
CA GLY A 259 -2.92 -23.03 10.67
C GLY A 259 -2.00 -21.95 11.24
N LEU A 260 -1.57 -20.95 10.43
CA LEU A 260 -0.65 -19.91 10.86
C LEU A 260 -1.17 -19.14 12.09
N ASP A 261 -2.44 -18.77 12.10
CA ASP A 261 -3.10 -18.08 13.21
C ASP A 261 -3.15 -18.95 14.49
N GLN A 262 -3.37 -20.26 14.35
CA GLN A 262 -3.37 -21.19 15.49
C GLN A 262 -1.96 -21.33 16.10
N VAL A 263 -0.93 -21.42 15.23
CA VAL A 263 0.47 -21.47 15.68
C VAL A 263 0.83 -20.20 16.45
N VAL A 264 0.45 -19.03 15.94
CA VAL A 264 0.67 -17.74 16.60
C VAL A 264 0.00 -17.69 17.97
N LEU A 265 -1.27 -18.09 18.08
CA LEU A 265 -1.98 -18.11 19.36
C LEU A 265 -1.32 -19.07 20.37
N ARG A 266 -0.89 -20.27 19.91
CA ARG A 266 -0.16 -21.23 20.76
C ARG A 266 1.18 -20.64 21.27
N LYS A 267 1.92 -19.94 20.41
CA LYS A 267 3.20 -19.28 20.79
C LYS A 267 3.01 -18.21 21.88
N PHE A 268 1.85 -17.57 21.92
CA PHE A 268 1.48 -16.65 23.00
C PHE A 268 0.75 -17.29 24.19
N ASN A 269 0.64 -18.64 24.21
CA ASN A 269 -0.14 -19.38 25.21
C ASN A 269 -1.60 -18.90 25.32
N MET A 270 -2.18 -18.48 24.20
CA MET A 270 -3.57 -18.03 24.12
C MET A 270 -4.50 -19.18 23.69
N PRO A 271 -5.76 -19.19 24.17
CA PRO A 271 -6.73 -20.16 23.70
C PRO A 271 -7.05 -19.97 22.22
N LEU A 272 -7.22 -21.06 21.48
CA LEU A 272 -7.55 -21.00 20.06
C LEU A 272 -8.95 -20.42 19.81
N GLY A 273 -9.88 -20.57 20.76
CA GLY A 273 -11.23 -20.06 20.63
C GLY A 273 -11.99 -20.65 19.43
N LYS A 274 -12.83 -19.82 18.80
CA LYS A 274 -13.53 -20.20 17.57
C LYS A 274 -12.60 -20.09 16.36
N ASP A 275 -12.83 -20.90 15.34
CA ASP A 275 -12.13 -20.75 14.07
C ASP A 275 -12.44 -19.40 13.41
N PRO A 276 -11.48 -18.85 12.63
CA PRO A 276 -11.67 -17.56 12.01
C PRO A 276 -12.80 -17.62 10.97
N ASP A 277 -13.78 -16.74 11.11
CA ASP A 277 -14.87 -16.63 10.13
C ASP A 277 -14.44 -15.73 8.97
N ILE A 278 -14.00 -16.35 7.89
CA ILE A 278 -13.67 -15.67 6.61
C ILE A 278 -14.68 -16.03 5.51
N THR A 279 -15.94 -16.28 5.86
CA THR A 279 -16.99 -16.67 4.91
C THR A 279 -17.21 -15.61 3.83
N GLU A 280 -17.30 -14.32 4.20
CA GLU A 280 -17.46 -13.24 3.23
C GLU A 280 -16.22 -13.08 2.34
N TRP A 281 -15.04 -13.27 2.89
CA TRP A 281 -13.79 -13.29 2.12
C TRP A 281 -13.79 -14.42 1.08
N LYS A 282 -14.20 -15.61 1.46
CA LYS A 282 -14.33 -16.76 0.54
C LYS A 282 -15.38 -16.51 -0.55
N LYS A 283 -16.48 -15.82 -0.23
CA LYS A 283 -17.50 -15.41 -1.24
C LYS A 283 -16.91 -14.40 -2.24
N PHE A 284 -16.17 -13.40 -1.75
CA PHE A 284 -15.46 -12.45 -2.60
C PHE A 284 -14.47 -13.17 -3.53
N LEU A 285 -13.63 -14.04 -2.97
CA LEU A 285 -12.65 -14.83 -3.72
C LEU A 285 -13.33 -15.72 -4.78
N HIS A 286 -14.47 -16.31 -4.45
CA HIS A 286 -15.26 -17.10 -5.41
C HIS A 286 -15.73 -16.28 -6.59
N ARG A 287 -16.29 -15.09 -6.36
CA ARG A 287 -16.72 -14.18 -7.44
C ARG A 287 -15.54 -13.73 -8.31
N LEU A 288 -14.41 -13.43 -7.69
CA LEU A 288 -13.19 -13.04 -8.39
C LEU A 288 -12.67 -14.14 -9.33
N LYS A 289 -12.73 -15.41 -8.87
CA LYS A 289 -12.25 -16.57 -9.65
C LYS A 289 -13.25 -17.10 -10.68
N HIS A 290 -14.53 -16.74 -10.57
CA HIS A 290 -15.60 -17.23 -11.46
C HIS A 290 -16.40 -16.08 -12.07
N PRO A 291 -15.75 -15.20 -12.85
CA PRO A 291 -16.44 -14.10 -13.53
C PRO A 291 -17.39 -14.62 -14.60
N LYS A 292 -18.49 -13.88 -14.84
CA LYS A 292 -19.50 -14.23 -15.87
C LYS A 292 -19.24 -13.55 -17.20
N ARG A 293 -18.45 -12.49 -17.24
CA ARG A 293 -18.12 -11.69 -18.43
C ARG A 293 -16.73 -11.08 -18.31
N THR A 294 -16.23 -10.53 -19.39
CA THR A 294 -14.99 -9.76 -19.43
C THR A 294 -15.27 -8.31 -19.78
N VAL A 295 -14.60 -7.37 -19.14
CA VAL A 295 -14.68 -5.92 -19.41
C VAL A 295 -13.27 -5.44 -19.71
N LYS A 296 -13.10 -4.73 -20.82
CA LYS A 296 -11.81 -4.17 -21.27
C LYS A 296 -11.68 -2.73 -20.79
N ILE A 297 -10.74 -2.45 -19.90
CA ILE A 297 -10.49 -1.11 -19.35
C ILE A 297 -9.13 -0.61 -19.83
N GLY A 298 -9.09 0.58 -20.45
CA GLY A 298 -7.83 1.28 -20.73
C GLY A 298 -7.40 2.09 -19.52
N LEU A 299 -6.28 1.72 -18.88
CA LEU A 299 -5.64 2.52 -17.86
C LEU A 299 -4.53 3.34 -18.51
N ILE A 300 -4.76 4.66 -18.61
CA ILE A 300 -3.87 5.59 -19.30
C ILE A 300 -3.04 6.33 -18.26
N GLY A 301 -1.75 6.07 -18.26
CA GLY A 301 -0.81 6.62 -17.29
C GLY A 301 0.57 6.86 -17.88
N LYS A 302 1.47 7.37 -17.06
CA LYS A 302 2.88 7.58 -17.44
C LYS A 302 3.87 6.69 -16.68
N TYR A 303 3.39 5.88 -15.72
CA TYR A 303 4.20 4.95 -14.92
C TYR A 303 3.70 3.52 -15.10
N ILE A 304 3.35 3.14 -16.32
CA ILE A 304 2.65 1.88 -16.62
C ILE A 304 3.57 0.66 -16.69
N GLU A 305 4.87 0.85 -16.81
CA GLU A 305 5.86 -0.23 -16.86
C GLU A 305 5.98 -0.92 -15.49
N LEU A 306 5.74 -0.21 -14.39
CA LEU A 306 5.63 -0.77 -13.05
C LEU A 306 4.18 -0.68 -12.56
N LYS A 307 3.50 -1.82 -12.49
CA LYS A 307 2.08 -1.89 -12.06
C LYS A 307 1.87 -1.36 -10.65
N ASP A 308 2.84 -1.54 -9.77
CA ASP A 308 2.81 -1.05 -8.39
C ASP A 308 2.71 0.47 -8.28
N SER A 309 3.04 1.21 -9.35
CA SER A 309 2.83 2.67 -9.41
C SER A 309 1.35 3.09 -9.36
N TYR A 310 0.43 2.17 -9.64
CA TYR A 310 -1.02 2.38 -9.63
C TYR A 310 -1.76 1.24 -8.93
N ILE A 311 -1.13 0.64 -7.90
CA ILE A 311 -1.65 -0.56 -7.24
C ILE A 311 -3.03 -0.33 -6.63
N SER A 312 -3.30 0.82 -6.00
CA SER A 312 -4.61 1.11 -5.42
C SER A 312 -5.71 1.22 -6.48
N ILE A 313 -5.39 1.76 -7.64
CA ILE A 313 -6.33 1.82 -8.79
C ILE A 313 -6.58 0.40 -9.31
N HIS A 314 -5.52 -0.37 -9.50
CA HIS A 314 -5.62 -1.76 -9.96
C HIS A 314 -6.46 -2.61 -9.02
N GLU A 315 -6.20 -2.55 -7.71
CA GLU A 315 -6.96 -3.30 -6.70
C GLU A 315 -8.42 -2.83 -6.60
N SER A 316 -8.68 -1.52 -6.74
CA SER A 316 -10.05 -0.99 -6.76
C SER A 316 -10.84 -1.52 -7.97
N LEU A 317 -10.20 -1.61 -9.13
CA LEU A 317 -10.80 -2.23 -10.31
C LEU A 317 -11.08 -3.73 -10.08
N ILE A 318 -10.16 -4.48 -9.47
CA ILE A 318 -10.36 -5.89 -9.11
C ILE A 318 -11.57 -6.04 -8.17
N HIS A 319 -11.68 -5.20 -7.14
CA HIS A 319 -12.82 -5.22 -6.21
C HIS A 319 -14.16 -4.95 -6.94
N ALA A 320 -14.18 -3.93 -7.80
CA ALA A 320 -15.37 -3.61 -8.61
C ALA A 320 -15.71 -4.75 -9.58
N GLY A 321 -14.70 -5.38 -10.17
CA GLY A 321 -14.83 -6.57 -11.02
C GLY A 321 -15.47 -7.74 -10.28
N ALA A 322 -14.99 -8.04 -9.07
CA ALA A 322 -15.55 -9.11 -8.25
C ALA A 322 -17.01 -8.86 -7.86
N VAL A 323 -17.37 -7.62 -7.48
CA VAL A 323 -18.76 -7.26 -7.16
C VAL A 323 -19.67 -7.37 -8.38
N SER A 324 -19.20 -6.98 -9.56
CA SER A 324 -19.95 -7.05 -10.82
C SER A 324 -19.82 -8.40 -11.54
N GLU A 325 -19.16 -9.40 -10.91
CA GLU A 325 -18.87 -10.72 -11.48
C GLU A 325 -18.22 -10.64 -12.88
N SER A 326 -17.28 -9.69 -13.03
CA SER A 326 -16.60 -9.39 -14.29
C SER A 326 -15.11 -9.62 -14.16
N ALA A 327 -14.52 -10.37 -15.11
CA ALA A 327 -13.07 -10.34 -15.31
C ALA A 327 -12.66 -9.01 -15.92
N LEU A 328 -11.53 -8.48 -15.52
CA LEU A 328 -11.00 -7.24 -16.09
C LEU A 328 -9.80 -7.54 -16.99
N ASP A 329 -9.91 -7.13 -18.26
CA ASP A 329 -8.79 -7.06 -19.20
C ASP A 329 -8.28 -5.61 -19.20
N ILE A 330 -7.27 -5.34 -18.32
CA ILE A 330 -6.72 -3.98 -18.16
C ILE A 330 -5.62 -3.78 -19.20
N LYS A 331 -5.86 -2.89 -20.14
CA LYS A 331 -4.85 -2.42 -21.10
C LYS A 331 -4.10 -1.24 -20.52
N TRP A 332 -2.82 -1.45 -20.21
CA TRP A 332 -1.91 -0.42 -19.73
C TRP A 332 -1.40 0.38 -20.91
N ILE A 333 -1.73 1.68 -20.98
CA ILE A 333 -1.46 2.53 -22.14
C ILE A 333 -0.61 3.72 -21.73
N HIS A 334 0.56 3.85 -22.34
CA HIS A 334 1.47 4.96 -22.09
C HIS A 334 0.91 6.26 -22.66
N SER A 335 0.66 7.26 -21.81
CA SER A 335 0.04 8.51 -22.21
C SER A 335 0.86 9.31 -23.24
N GLU A 336 2.18 9.20 -23.23
CA GLU A 336 3.05 9.89 -24.20
C GLU A 336 2.93 9.32 -25.63
N LEU A 337 2.43 8.08 -25.76
CA LEU A 337 2.25 7.42 -27.06
C LEU A 337 0.86 7.66 -27.67
N LEU A 338 0.02 8.48 -27.03
CA LEU A 338 -1.29 8.86 -27.51
C LEU A 338 -1.30 10.25 -28.10
N ASN A 339 -1.99 10.40 -29.22
CA ASN A 339 -2.26 11.68 -29.90
C ASN A 339 -3.59 11.60 -30.64
N ASP A 340 -4.07 12.72 -31.21
CA ASP A 340 -5.33 12.78 -31.95
C ASP A 340 -5.40 11.83 -33.15
N GLU A 341 -4.26 11.44 -33.74
CA GLU A 341 -4.20 10.60 -34.94
C GLU A 341 -4.37 9.10 -34.62
N ASN A 342 -3.82 8.65 -33.46
CA ASN A 342 -3.78 7.23 -33.11
C ASN A 342 -4.73 6.82 -31.97
N VAL A 343 -5.37 7.79 -31.30
CA VAL A 343 -6.21 7.52 -30.14
C VAL A 343 -7.37 6.60 -30.46
N ALA A 344 -8.01 6.77 -31.62
CA ALA A 344 -9.14 5.95 -32.04
C ALA A 344 -8.76 4.48 -32.26
N GLU A 345 -7.58 4.22 -32.87
CA GLU A 345 -7.05 2.88 -33.06
C GLU A 345 -6.75 2.20 -31.72
N LYS A 346 -6.09 2.93 -30.81
CA LYS A 346 -5.64 2.37 -29.52
C LYS A 346 -6.74 2.18 -28.50
N LEU A 347 -7.81 2.98 -28.55
CA LEU A 347 -8.88 2.98 -27.55
C LEU A 347 -10.20 2.40 -28.05
N GLY A 348 -10.32 2.12 -29.35
CA GLY A 348 -11.60 1.77 -29.99
C GLY A 348 -12.26 0.47 -29.52
N GLU A 349 -11.49 -0.45 -28.93
CA GLU A 349 -12.01 -1.73 -28.42
C GLU A 349 -12.29 -1.73 -26.89
N LEU A 350 -12.17 -0.59 -26.23
CA LEU A 350 -12.29 -0.50 -24.78
C LEU A 350 -13.73 -0.23 -24.36
N ASP A 351 -14.18 -0.92 -23.32
CA ASP A 351 -15.48 -0.73 -22.68
C ASP A 351 -15.46 0.48 -21.71
N GLY A 352 -14.30 0.89 -21.26
CA GLY A 352 -14.12 2.05 -20.37
C GLY A 352 -12.68 2.56 -20.37
N ILE A 353 -12.52 3.84 -20.06
CA ILE A 353 -11.24 4.55 -20.02
C ILE A 353 -11.03 5.16 -18.65
N LEU A 354 -9.90 4.86 -18.02
CA LEU A 354 -9.44 5.46 -16.79
C LEU A 354 -8.14 6.22 -17.05
N VAL A 355 -8.12 7.54 -16.77
CA VAL A 355 -6.92 8.36 -16.83
C VAL A 355 -6.36 8.53 -15.43
N ALA A 356 -5.15 7.97 -15.25
CA ALA A 356 -4.49 7.83 -13.96
C ALA A 356 -3.86 9.17 -13.47
N PRO A 357 -3.59 9.29 -12.15
CA PRO A 357 -2.88 10.41 -11.55
C PRO A 357 -1.44 10.55 -12.06
N GLY A 358 -0.78 11.62 -11.64
CA GLY A 358 0.62 11.92 -11.95
C GLY A 358 0.94 13.39 -11.74
N PHE A 359 2.21 13.76 -11.97
CA PHE A 359 2.72 15.13 -11.84
C PHE A 359 3.52 15.54 -13.07
N GLY A 360 3.57 16.87 -13.36
CA GLY A 360 4.38 17.44 -14.42
C GLY A 360 3.87 17.18 -15.83
N GLU A 361 4.53 17.77 -16.81
CA GLU A 361 4.10 17.94 -18.20
C GLU A 361 4.03 16.64 -19.03
N ARG A 362 4.86 15.66 -18.73
CA ARG A 362 5.03 14.45 -19.52
C ARG A 362 3.70 13.70 -19.72
N GLY A 363 3.29 13.50 -20.99
CA GLY A 363 2.11 12.73 -21.37
C GLY A 363 0.74 13.41 -21.16
N ILE A 364 0.72 14.72 -20.88
CA ILE A 364 -0.53 15.48 -20.65
C ILE A 364 -1.40 15.54 -21.90
N GLU A 365 -0.85 15.90 -23.06
CA GLU A 365 -1.63 16.04 -24.28
C GLU A 365 -2.22 14.69 -24.73
N GLY A 366 -1.49 13.59 -24.52
CA GLY A 366 -2.05 12.25 -24.77
C GLY A 366 -3.20 11.87 -23.81
N LYS A 367 -3.13 12.31 -22.55
CA LYS A 367 -4.27 12.17 -21.62
C LYS A 367 -5.47 13.01 -22.09
N ILE A 368 -5.24 14.24 -22.55
CA ILE A 368 -6.29 15.13 -23.08
C ILE A 368 -6.94 14.50 -24.33
N ALA A 369 -6.12 13.97 -25.27
CA ALA A 369 -6.63 13.25 -26.45
C ALA A 369 -7.50 12.05 -26.09
N ALA A 370 -7.11 11.29 -25.06
CA ALA A 370 -7.92 10.17 -24.58
C ALA A 370 -9.26 10.62 -23.95
N VAL A 371 -9.26 11.72 -23.21
CA VAL A 371 -10.49 12.32 -22.66
C VAL A 371 -11.42 12.77 -23.78
N LYS A 372 -10.88 13.46 -24.79
CA LYS A 372 -11.64 13.91 -25.96
C LYS A 372 -12.28 12.72 -26.67
N TYR A 373 -11.49 11.68 -26.92
CA TYR A 373 -12.01 10.45 -27.54
C TYR A 373 -13.14 9.83 -26.72
N ALA A 374 -12.97 9.71 -25.40
CA ALA A 374 -14.00 9.16 -24.53
C ALA A 374 -15.29 9.98 -24.55
N ARG A 375 -15.20 11.32 -24.52
CA ARG A 375 -16.35 12.21 -24.57
C ARG A 375 -17.09 12.13 -25.93
N GLU A 376 -16.36 12.21 -27.03
CA GLU A 376 -16.94 12.22 -28.38
C GLU A 376 -17.57 10.87 -28.77
N ASN A 377 -16.99 9.76 -28.31
CA ASN A 377 -17.49 8.41 -28.59
C ASN A 377 -18.37 7.84 -27.46
N LYS A 378 -18.65 8.64 -26.41
CA LYS A 378 -19.50 8.25 -25.26
C LYS A 378 -19.01 7.00 -24.54
N VAL A 379 -17.68 6.78 -24.50
CA VAL A 379 -17.06 5.71 -23.73
C VAL A 379 -17.08 6.09 -22.24
N PRO A 380 -17.50 5.19 -21.34
CA PRO A 380 -17.39 5.41 -19.90
C PRO A 380 -16.00 5.88 -19.48
N PHE A 381 -15.93 6.98 -18.72
CA PHE A 381 -14.67 7.65 -18.38
C PHE A 381 -14.57 7.91 -16.88
N LEU A 382 -13.39 7.70 -16.33
CA LEU A 382 -12.98 8.13 -14.98
C LEU A 382 -11.61 8.80 -15.03
N GLY A 383 -11.51 10.04 -14.56
CA GLY A 383 -10.25 10.74 -14.36
C GLY A 383 -9.92 10.89 -12.88
N ILE A 384 -8.76 10.44 -12.45
CA ILE A 384 -8.31 10.54 -11.05
C ILE A 384 -7.21 11.58 -10.93
N CYS A 385 -7.36 12.58 -10.03
CA CYS A 385 -6.39 13.64 -9.77
C CYS A 385 -6.00 14.35 -11.08
N LEU A 386 -4.77 14.17 -11.59
CA LEU A 386 -4.34 14.72 -12.88
C LEU A 386 -5.27 14.28 -14.04
N GLY A 387 -5.84 13.08 -13.98
CA GLY A 387 -6.81 12.61 -14.99
C GLY A 387 -8.09 13.45 -14.99
N MET A 388 -8.60 13.84 -13.84
CA MET A 388 -9.71 14.79 -13.71
C MET A 388 -9.30 16.19 -14.22
N GLN A 389 -8.10 16.66 -13.88
CA GLN A 389 -7.59 17.93 -14.36
C GLN A 389 -7.47 17.96 -15.90
N CYS A 390 -7.01 16.87 -16.52
CA CYS A 390 -7.00 16.73 -17.99
C CYS A 390 -8.42 16.77 -18.58
N ALA A 391 -9.42 16.21 -17.91
CA ALA A 391 -10.83 16.27 -18.34
C ALA A 391 -11.37 17.71 -18.27
N VAL A 392 -11.01 18.45 -17.25
CA VAL A 392 -11.35 19.88 -17.13
C VAL A 392 -10.70 20.69 -18.26
N ILE A 393 -9.40 20.47 -18.54
CA ILE A 393 -8.69 21.17 -19.61
C ILE A 393 -9.28 20.84 -20.98
N GLU A 394 -9.57 19.57 -21.26
CA GLU A 394 -10.19 19.13 -22.52
C GLU A 394 -11.54 19.82 -22.71
N PHE A 395 -12.40 19.79 -21.70
CA PHE A 395 -13.72 20.36 -21.77
C PHE A 395 -13.69 21.86 -21.92
N ALA A 396 -12.78 22.55 -21.24
CA ALA A 396 -12.53 23.97 -21.40
C ALA A 396 -12.19 24.34 -22.84
N ARG A 397 -11.22 23.60 -23.43
CA ARG A 397 -10.73 23.88 -24.79
C ARG A 397 -11.78 23.60 -25.87
N ASN A 398 -12.45 22.45 -25.79
CA ASN A 398 -13.23 21.89 -26.90
C ASN A 398 -14.74 22.07 -26.75
N VAL A 399 -15.25 22.33 -25.55
CA VAL A 399 -16.69 22.50 -25.31
C VAL A 399 -17.03 23.92 -24.86
N VAL A 400 -16.32 24.47 -23.88
CA VAL A 400 -16.54 25.85 -23.41
C VAL A 400 -15.95 26.89 -24.40
N GLY A 401 -14.91 26.50 -25.18
CA GLY A 401 -14.30 27.36 -26.19
C GLY A 401 -13.15 28.24 -25.67
N LEU A 402 -12.62 27.94 -24.48
CA LEU A 402 -11.47 28.65 -23.88
C LEU A 402 -10.16 28.17 -24.49
N LYS A 403 -9.79 28.78 -25.62
CA LYS A 403 -8.56 28.40 -26.36
C LYS A 403 -7.32 28.56 -25.47
N GLY A 404 -6.46 27.55 -25.47
CA GLY A 404 -5.23 27.54 -24.67
C GLY A 404 -5.45 27.33 -23.16
N ALA A 405 -6.66 27.00 -22.71
CA ALA A 405 -6.90 26.63 -21.30
C ALA A 405 -5.94 25.56 -20.82
N HIS A 406 -5.38 25.73 -19.62
CA HIS A 406 -4.37 24.85 -19.06
C HIS A 406 -4.35 24.88 -17.54
N THR A 407 -3.48 24.04 -16.95
CA THR A 407 -3.06 24.15 -15.55
C THR A 407 -1.85 25.06 -15.42
N THR A 408 -1.81 25.86 -14.35
CA THR A 408 -0.64 26.69 -14.01
C THR A 408 0.58 25.88 -13.59
N GLU A 409 0.44 24.57 -13.35
CA GLU A 409 1.58 23.66 -13.12
C GLU A 409 2.50 23.57 -14.35
N ILE A 410 1.92 23.66 -15.54
CA ILE A 410 2.62 23.41 -16.81
C ILE A 410 2.77 24.69 -17.62
N ASN A 411 1.74 25.51 -17.65
CA ASN A 411 1.75 26.79 -18.32
C ASN A 411 1.28 27.91 -17.37
N ASP A 412 2.24 28.51 -16.69
CA ASP A 412 2.00 29.59 -15.72
C ASP A 412 1.49 30.89 -16.37
N LYS A 413 1.59 31.00 -17.72
CA LYS A 413 1.16 32.16 -18.53
C LYS A 413 -0.15 31.93 -19.27
N THR A 414 -0.84 30.83 -19.02
CA THR A 414 -2.13 30.57 -19.70
C THR A 414 -3.14 31.69 -19.40
N GLU A 415 -3.84 32.16 -20.44
CA GLU A 415 -4.93 33.14 -20.28
C GLU A 415 -6.14 32.53 -19.56
N HIS A 416 -6.28 31.22 -19.61
CA HIS A 416 -7.38 30.45 -18.99
C HIS A 416 -6.86 29.39 -18.02
N PRO A 417 -6.45 29.78 -16.79
CA PRO A 417 -5.98 28.85 -15.77
C PRO A 417 -7.18 28.12 -15.12
N VAL A 418 -7.71 27.12 -15.83
CA VAL A 418 -8.86 26.33 -15.35
C VAL A 418 -8.48 25.38 -14.21
N ILE A 419 -7.20 25.06 -14.10
CA ILE A 419 -6.56 24.40 -12.96
C ILE A 419 -5.44 25.32 -12.47
N PHE A 420 -5.37 25.57 -11.17
CA PHE A 420 -4.42 26.50 -10.61
C PHE A 420 -3.86 26.06 -9.27
N LEU A 421 -2.73 26.66 -8.86
CA LEU A 421 -2.10 26.39 -7.58
C LEU A 421 -2.98 26.89 -6.44
N MET A 422 -3.21 26.06 -5.45
CA MET A 422 -3.97 26.42 -4.24
C MET A 422 -3.26 27.56 -3.48
N GLU A 423 -4.04 28.43 -2.84
CA GLU A 423 -3.50 29.62 -2.15
C GLU A 423 -2.51 29.27 -1.05
N ASP A 424 -2.80 28.23 -0.26
CA ASP A 424 -1.95 27.71 0.81
C ASP A 424 -0.65 27.05 0.31
N GLN A 425 -0.56 26.77 -0.99
CA GLN A 425 0.62 26.16 -1.61
C GLN A 425 1.61 27.18 -2.20
N LYS A 426 1.28 28.49 -2.20
CA LYS A 426 2.10 29.54 -2.83
C LYS A 426 3.41 29.80 -2.09
N GLU A 427 3.42 29.64 -0.77
CA GLU A 427 4.59 29.93 0.08
C GLU A 427 5.40 28.67 0.43
N VAL A 428 5.02 27.50 -0.10
CA VAL A 428 5.67 26.24 0.21
C VAL A 428 7.00 26.10 -0.53
N THR A 429 8.10 26.01 0.23
CA THR A 429 9.46 25.78 -0.29
C THR A 429 9.85 24.32 -0.32
N ASP A 430 9.51 23.57 0.72
CA ASP A 430 9.78 22.12 0.82
C ASP A 430 8.73 21.33 0.06
N LYS A 431 9.14 20.32 -0.70
CA LYS A 431 8.22 19.54 -1.54
C LYS A 431 7.68 18.27 -0.89
N GLY A 432 8.39 17.69 0.07
CA GLY A 432 7.93 16.49 0.79
C GLY A 432 6.92 16.84 1.88
N GLY A 433 5.82 16.07 1.99
CA GLY A 433 4.84 16.19 3.07
C GLY A 433 4.05 17.51 3.12
N THR A 434 4.03 18.31 2.05
CA THR A 434 3.48 19.68 2.06
C THR A 434 2.31 19.90 1.09
N MET A 435 1.86 18.88 0.39
CA MET A 435 0.66 18.95 -0.44
C MET A 435 -0.60 19.02 0.44
N ARG A 436 -1.76 19.21 -0.16
CA ARG A 436 -3.02 18.88 0.48
C ARG A 436 -3.09 17.37 0.63
N LEU A 437 -2.90 16.89 1.85
CA LEU A 437 -2.73 15.47 2.19
C LEU A 437 -3.76 15.00 3.21
N GLY A 438 -4.22 13.76 3.03
CA GLY A 438 -5.12 13.09 3.97
C GLY A 438 -6.59 13.28 3.64
N ALA A 439 -7.42 12.97 4.61
CA ALA A 439 -8.87 12.89 4.47
C ALA A 439 -9.53 14.28 4.51
N TYR A 440 -10.39 14.54 3.54
CA TYR A 440 -11.22 15.74 3.47
C TYR A 440 -12.67 15.36 3.19
N GLU A 441 -13.58 16.10 3.78
CA GLU A 441 -15.00 15.92 3.53
C GLU A 441 -15.38 16.34 2.11
N CYS A 442 -16.33 15.63 1.52
CA CYS A 442 -16.89 15.92 0.22
C CYS A 442 -18.42 15.78 0.30
N ALA A 443 -19.11 16.90 0.14
CA ALA A 443 -20.57 16.93 0.00
C ALA A 443 -20.95 16.55 -1.42
N ILE A 444 -21.72 15.48 -1.58
CA ILE A 444 -22.13 14.93 -2.88
C ILE A 444 -23.56 15.36 -3.22
N GLU A 445 -23.75 15.85 -4.45
CA GLU A 445 -25.07 16.21 -4.98
C GLU A 445 -25.96 14.96 -5.09
N HIS A 446 -27.12 15.01 -4.45
CA HIS A 446 -28.12 13.93 -4.48
C HIS A 446 -28.56 13.63 -5.93
N GLY A 447 -28.66 12.34 -6.28
CA GLY A 447 -29.03 11.88 -7.62
C GLY A 447 -27.90 11.89 -8.65
N SER A 448 -26.72 12.40 -8.32
CA SER A 448 -25.53 12.32 -9.17
C SER A 448 -25.03 10.88 -9.33
N LYS A 449 -24.14 10.64 -10.32
CA LYS A 449 -23.46 9.34 -10.46
C LYS A 449 -22.62 9.01 -9.23
N ALA A 450 -21.93 10.02 -8.65
CA ALA A 450 -21.17 9.87 -7.41
C ALA A 450 -22.10 9.45 -6.26
N TYR A 451 -23.23 10.12 -6.05
CA TYR A 451 -24.22 9.72 -5.05
C TYR A 451 -24.71 8.27 -5.26
N ASN A 452 -24.96 7.89 -6.53
CA ASN A 452 -25.41 6.53 -6.84
C ASN A 452 -24.34 5.46 -6.52
N ALA A 453 -23.06 5.80 -6.56
CA ALA A 453 -21.97 4.93 -6.21
C ALA A 453 -21.79 4.82 -4.68
N TYR A 454 -21.73 5.95 -3.98
CA TYR A 454 -21.45 6.01 -2.53
C TYR A 454 -22.69 5.78 -1.67
N LYS A 455 -23.91 6.12 -2.16
CA LYS A 455 -25.18 6.11 -1.39
C LYS A 455 -25.13 6.97 -0.11
N LYS A 456 -24.33 8.03 -0.15
CA LYS A 456 -24.13 8.99 0.96
C LYS A 456 -24.04 10.40 0.39
N GLU A 457 -24.54 11.40 1.14
CA GLU A 457 -24.46 12.82 0.77
C GLU A 457 -23.14 13.47 1.26
N LEU A 458 -22.56 12.93 2.30
CA LEU A 458 -21.25 13.33 2.82
C LEU A 458 -20.34 12.12 2.87
N ILE A 459 -19.18 12.24 2.22
CA ILE A 459 -18.11 11.23 2.26
C ILE A 459 -16.80 11.89 2.65
N THR A 460 -15.80 11.07 2.95
CA THR A 460 -14.43 11.51 3.18
C THR A 460 -13.53 10.84 2.15
N GLU A 461 -12.75 11.65 1.45
CA GLU A 461 -11.78 11.19 0.45
C GLU A 461 -10.38 11.66 0.79
N ARG A 462 -9.37 10.83 0.51
CA ARG A 462 -7.96 11.18 0.72
C ARG A 462 -7.41 11.94 -0.47
N HIS A 463 -6.79 13.07 -0.19
CA HIS A 463 -6.19 13.96 -1.18
C HIS A 463 -4.67 13.85 -1.19
N ARG A 464 -4.08 14.08 -2.37
CA ARG A 464 -2.65 14.25 -2.59
C ARG A 464 -2.44 15.14 -3.81
N HIS A 465 -2.58 16.46 -3.66
CA HIS A 465 -2.44 17.42 -4.76
C HIS A 465 -2.06 18.81 -4.28
N ARG A 466 -1.54 19.66 -5.21
CA ARG A 466 -1.26 21.08 -5.02
C ARG A 466 -2.14 21.97 -5.88
N TYR A 467 -2.66 21.43 -6.98
CA TYR A 467 -3.44 22.13 -7.98
C TYR A 467 -4.89 21.64 -7.94
N GLU A 468 -5.82 22.56 -8.14
CA GLU A 468 -7.25 22.29 -8.11
C GLU A 468 -8.04 23.04 -9.18
N PHE A 469 -9.33 22.73 -9.31
CA PHE A 469 -10.24 23.40 -10.22
C PHE A 469 -10.42 24.89 -9.82
N ASN A 470 -10.35 25.78 -10.81
CA ASN A 470 -10.55 27.21 -10.58
C ASN A 470 -12.04 27.55 -10.60
N ASN A 471 -12.60 27.84 -9.44
CA ASN A 471 -14.03 28.14 -9.24
C ASN A 471 -14.56 29.34 -10.05
N LYS A 472 -13.68 30.18 -10.59
CA LYS A 472 -14.04 31.24 -11.55
C LYS A 472 -14.80 30.72 -12.76
N TYR A 473 -14.49 29.51 -13.22
CA TYR A 473 -15.05 28.89 -14.42
C TYR A 473 -16.26 28.00 -14.13
N LEU A 474 -16.66 27.85 -12.86
CA LEU A 474 -17.71 26.90 -12.45
C LEU A 474 -19.03 27.11 -13.21
N LYS A 475 -19.43 28.38 -13.41
CA LYS A 475 -20.68 28.72 -14.12
C LYS A 475 -20.60 28.38 -15.61
N ASP A 476 -19.48 28.67 -16.25
CA ASP A 476 -19.27 28.42 -17.68
C ASP A 476 -19.32 26.92 -17.97
N PHE A 477 -18.67 26.12 -17.11
CA PHE A 477 -18.69 24.66 -17.19
C PHE A 477 -20.09 24.11 -16.98
N ALA A 478 -20.83 24.61 -15.98
CA ALA A 478 -22.20 24.16 -15.70
C ALA A 478 -23.14 24.43 -16.86
N VAL A 479 -23.07 25.63 -17.48
CA VAL A 479 -23.83 26.01 -18.66
C VAL A 479 -23.50 25.10 -19.87
N ALA A 480 -22.23 24.75 -20.02
CA ALA A 480 -21.75 23.87 -21.08
C ALA A 480 -22.05 22.37 -20.84
N GLY A 481 -22.53 22.01 -19.64
CA GLY A 481 -22.99 20.65 -19.30
C GLY A 481 -22.08 19.84 -18.37
N MET A 482 -20.96 20.36 -17.89
CA MET A 482 -20.12 19.73 -16.87
C MET A 482 -20.41 20.36 -15.50
N LYS A 483 -20.87 19.55 -14.55
CA LYS A 483 -21.25 19.99 -13.19
C LYS A 483 -20.29 19.45 -12.14
N ALA A 484 -19.97 20.28 -11.15
CA ALA A 484 -19.35 19.83 -9.92
C ALA A 484 -20.43 19.15 -9.04
N THR A 485 -20.33 17.85 -8.85
CA THR A 485 -21.28 17.05 -8.07
C THR A 485 -20.72 16.58 -6.74
N GLY A 486 -19.47 16.93 -6.45
CA GLY A 486 -18.80 16.76 -5.17
C GLY A 486 -18.05 18.04 -4.82
N ILE A 487 -18.29 18.57 -3.63
CA ILE A 487 -17.71 19.84 -3.17
C ILE A 487 -17.14 19.63 -1.77
N ASN A 488 -15.91 20.08 -1.55
CA ASN A 488 -15.36 20.17 -0.21
C ASN A 488 -15.98 21.41 0.46
N PRO A 489 -16.67 21.25 1.61
CA PRO A 489 -17.35 22.35 2.32
C PRO A 489 -16.40 23.45 2.83
#